data_bc61f517f6097111e9107bae4791b75d
#
_entry.id   bc61f517f6097111e9107bae4791b75d
#
_cell.length_a   1.000
_cell.length_b   1.000
_cell.length_c   1.000
_cell.angle_alpha   90.00
_cell.angle_beta   90.00
_cell.angle_gamma   90.00
#
_symmetry.space_group_name_H-M   'P 1'
#
loop_
_entity.id
_entity.type
_entity.pdbx_description
1 polymer ?
#
loop_
_entity_poly.entity_id
_entity_poly.type
_entity_poly.pdbx_seq_one_letter_code
_entity_poly.pdbx_strand_id
1 'polypeptide(L)'
;MPLSKIQFAPGVNKEGTEYTADAGWFDSDKIRFRKGRPEKIGGWRKYTTDYFLGVCRSIYDWASLESIKYIGLGTNLKFYVAEGSSFNDVTPIRATTSAGDVTFAATDGSSTLTITDTAHGAVINDFVTFSDATTLGGTITATVLNQEYQIATVPTVNTYTITAKDTDGDAVIANSSDSGNGGSSTVGLIRLLVALAGGLVLGVLAHGVAQARWLLLGN
;
A
#
# COMPACT_ATOMS: atom_id res chain seq x y z
N MET A 1 58.57 -2.38 -26.28
CA MET A 1 58.28 -2.23 -24.85
C MET A 1 57.65 -3.55 -24.37
N PRO A 2 58.13 -4.16 -23.29
CA PRO A 2 57.49 -5.34 -22.75
C PRO A 2 56.13 -4.97 -22.17
N LEU A 3 55.08 -5.71 -22.53
CA LEU A 3 53.75 -5.57 -21.95
C LEU A 3 53.76 -6.12 -20.52
N SER A 4 53.52 -5.26 -19.54
CA SER A 4 53.38 -5.66 -18.15
C SER A 4 51.87 -5.95 -17.85
N LYS A 5 51.59 -7.13 -17.32
CA LYS A 5 50.24 -7.49 -16.90
C LYS A 5 49.99 -6.87 -15.52
N ILE A 6 49.04 -5.94 -15.44
CA ILE A 6 48.55 -5.40 -14.17
C ILE A 6 47.36 -6.26 -13.74
N GLN A 7 47.40 -6.84 -12.53
CA GLN A 7 46.35 -7.65 -11.96
C GLN A 7 45.85 -6.97 -10.69
N PHE A 8 44.56 -6.63 -10.70
CA PHE A 8 43.89 -6.07 -9.52
C PHE A 8 43.13 -7.16 -8.75
N ALA A 9 43.17 -7.05 -7.44
CA ALA A 9 42.35 -7.89 -6.56
C ALA A 9 40.87 -7.46 -6.65
N PRO A 10 39.91 -8.39 -6.73
CA PRO A 10 38.51 -8.05 -6.71
C PRO A 10 38.04 -7.69 -5.29
N GLY A 11 37.05 -6.82 -5.20
CA GLY A 11 36.45 -6.40 -3.92
C GLY A 11 36.99 -5.05 -3.44
N VAL A 12 36.33 -4.53 -2.41
CA VAL A 12 36.68 -3.29 -1.72
C VAL A 12 37.23 -3.65 -0.35
N ASN A 13 38.44 -3.21 -0.05
CA ASN A 13 39.05 -3.42 1.26
C ASN A 13 39.28 -2.07 1.96
N LYS A 14 38.52 -1.87 3.05
CA LYS A 14 38.59 -0.65 3.89
C LYS A 14 39.27 -0.90 5.25
N GLU A 15 39.90 -2.06 5.45
CA GLU A 15 40.55 -2.38 6.73
C GLU A 15 41.89 -1.66 6.91
N GLY A 16 42.50 -1.22 5.81
CA GLY A 16 43.73 -0.45 5.81
C GLY A 16 43.54 1.00 5.42
N THR A 17 44.63 1.66 5.10
CA THR A 17 44.64 2.99 4.48
C THR A 17 44.59 2.86 2.96
N GLU A 18 44.24 3.94 2.26
CA GLU A 18 44.27 4.00 0.80
C GLU A 18 45.61 3.59 0.20
N TYR A 19 46.71 3.88 0.91
CA TYR A 19 48.07 3.53 0.50
C TYR A 19 48.45 2.06 0.71
N THR A 20 47.74 1.34 1.60
CA THR A 20 48.00 -0.08 1.88
C THR A 20 47.16 -1.04 1.03
N ALA A 21 46.23 -0.52 0.23
CA ALA A 21 45.38 -1.31 -0.68
C ALA A 21 46.11 -1.59 -2.01
N ASP A 22 47.37 -2.11 -1.95
CA ASP A 22 48.14 -2.46 -3.13
C ASP A 22 47.37 -3.41 -4.05
N ALA A 23 47.29 -3.02 -5.33
CA ALA A 23 46.53 -3.75 -6.37
C ALA A 23 45.05 -4.01 -6.05
N GLY A 24 44.49 -3.35 -5.07
CA GLY A 24 43.08 -3.46 -4.65
C GLY A 24 42.27 -2.20 -4.89
N TRP A 25 41.05 -2.22 -4.38
CA TRP A 25 40.14 -1.08 -4.41
C TRP A 25 39.81 -0.67 -2.97
N PHE A 26 40.08 0.58 -2.62
CA PHE A 26 39.80 1.12 -1.29
C PHE A 26 38.34 1.52 -1.17
N ASP A 27 37.74 2.09 -2.24
CA ASP A 27 36.35 2.46 -2.31
C ASP A 27 35.76 2.28 -3.71
N SER A 28 34.44 2.09 -3.80
CA SER A 28 33.76 2.02 -5.08
C SER A 28 32.29 2.41 -4.93
N ASP A 29 31.75 3.13 -5.91
CA ASP A 29 30.31 3.45 -6.02
C ASP A 29 29.75 2.88 -7.32
N LYS A 30 28.57 2.26 -7.24
CA LYS A 30 27.81 1.70 -8.37
C LYS A 30 28.60 0.68 -9.21
N ILE A 31 29.49 -0.06 -8.57
CA ILE A 31 30.32 -1.10 -9.17
C ILE A 31 30.03 -2.44 -8.49
N ARG A 32 30.00 -3.50 -9.27
CA ARG A 32 30.04 -4.89 -8.79
C ARG A 32 31.28 -5.58 -9.36
N PHE A 33 31.79 -6.56 -8.63
CA PHE A 33 32.86 -7.41 -9.13
C PHE A 33 32.30 -8.71 -9.68
N ARG A 34 32.57 -8.99 -10.96
CA ARG A 34 32.16 -10.23 -11.62
C ARG A 34 33.38 -10.89 -12.26
N LYS A 35 33.62 -12.15 -11.93
CA LYS A 35 34.78 -12.90 -12.40
C LYS A 35 36.10 -12.15 -12.18
N GLY A 36 36.25 -11.50 -11.03
CA GLY A 36 37.44 -10.72 -10.67
C GLY A 36 37.60 -9.37 -11.37
N ARG A 37 36.60 -8.91 -12.13
CA ARG A 37 36.63 -7.62 -12.84
C ARG A 37 35.54 -6.68 -12.33
N PRO A 38 35.83 -5.37 -12.19
CA PRO A 38 34.83 -4.39 -11.87
C PRO A 38 33.91 -4.16 -13.08
N GLU A 39 32.61 -4.21 -12.83
CA GLU A 39 31.56 -3.88 -13.81
C GLU A 39 30.64 -2.81 -13.21
N LYS A 40 30.21 -1.86 -14.02
CA LYS A 40 29.16 -0.93 -13.59
C LYS A 40 27.89 -1.71 -13.25
N ILE A 41 27.29 -1.41 -12.10
CA ILE A 41 25.92 -1.77 -11.83
C ILE A 41 25.06 -0.91 -12.76
N GLY A 42 24.21 -1.53 -13.61
CA GLY A 42 23.27 -0.80 -14.47
C GLY A 42 22.39 0.13 -13.65
N GLY A 43 21.78 1.10 -14.31
CA GLY A 43 20.83 2.02 -13.67
C GLY A 43 19.61 1.28 -13.09
N TRP A 44 18.93 1.92 -12.16
CA TRP A 44 17.66 1.45 -11.62
C TRP A 44 16.55 1.73 -12.64
N ARG A 45 15.68 0.76 -12.86
CA ARG A 45 14.45 0.90 -13.63
C ARG A 45 13.27 0.66 -12.70
N LYS A 46 12.22 1.45 -12.83
CA LYS A 46 10.97 1.18 -12.13
C LYS A 46 10.49 -0.24 -12.48
N TYR A 47 10.06 -0.98 -11.48
CA TYR A 47 9.49 -2.31 -11.66
C TYR A 47 8.10 -2.22 -12.31
N THR A 48 7.32 -1.23 -11.91
CA THR A 48 5.98 -0.95 -12.41
C THR A 48 5.73 0.56 -12.51
N THR A 49 4.74 0.96 -13.29
CA THR A 49 4.20 2.33 -13.31
C THR A 49 3.20 2.57 -12.20
N ASP A 50 2.66 1.51 -11.59
CA ASP A 50 1.67 1.59 -10.53
C ASP A 50 2.30 2.07 -9.22
N TYR A 51 1.46 2.63 -8.38
CA TYR A 51 1.85 3.14 -7.07
C TYR A 51 1.08 2.41 -5.97
N PHE A 52 1.70 2.27 -4.83
CA PHE A 52 1.07 1.79 -3.61
C PHE A 52 1.02 2.91 -2.57
N LEU A 53 0.03 2.89 -1.71
CA LEU A 53 -0.16 3.89 -0.67
C LEU A 53 0.70 3.59 0.56
N GLY A 54 1.35 4.61 1.09
CA GLY A 54 2.18 4.53 2.29
C GLY A 54 3.66 4.26 2.02
N VAL A 55 4.42 4.12 3.11
CA VAL A 55 5.85 3.84 3.09
C VAL A 55 6.07 2.33 3.25
N CYS A 56 6.76 1.71 2.31
CA CYS A 56 7.11 0.29 2.39
C CYS A 56 7.94 0.02 3.65
N ARG A 57 7.45 -0.86 4.51
CA ARG A 57 8.10 -1.31 5.75
C ARG A 57 8.68 -2.70 5.63
N SER A 58 8.07 -3.53 4.80
CA SER A 58 8.54 -4.88 4.54
C SER A 58 8.22 -5.30 3.12
N ILE A 59 9.10 -6.11 2.55
CA ILE A 59 8.93 -6.75 1.26
C ILE A 59 9.30 -8.22 1.38
N TYR A 60 8.52 -9.07 0.74
CA TYR A 60 8.79 -10.51 0.70
C TYR A 60 8.39 -11.05 -0.66
N ASP A 61 9.25 -11.87 -1.25
CA ASP A 61 8.98 -12.50 -2.54
C ASP A 61 8.82 -14.02 -2.39
N TRP A 62 7.93 -14.60 -3.18
CA TRP A 62 7.73 -16.04 -3.26
C TRP A 62 7.27 -16.45 -4.67
N ALA A 63 7.34 -17.73 -4.94
CA ALA A 63 6.77 -18.31 -6.14
C ALA A 63 5.67 -19.32 -5.76
N SER A 64 4.60 -19.37 -6.56
CA SER A 64 3.59 -20.42 -6.46
C SER A 64 4.12 -21.76 -6.98
N LEU A 65 3.37 -22.83 -6.77
CA LEU A 65 3.67 -24.14 -7.34
C LEU A 65 3.66 -24.14 -8.87
N GLU A 66 2.98 -23.17 -9.47
CA GLU A 66 2.91 -22.93 -10.92
C GLU A 66 4.04 -22.02 -11.42
N SER A 67 5.04 -21.74 -10.57
CA SER A 67 6.19 -20.87 -10.86
C SER A 67 5.83 -19.40 -11.12
N ILE A 68 4.63 -18.95 -10.74
CA ILE A 68 4.25 -17.55 -10.78
C ILE A 68 4.93 -16.83 -9.62
N LYS A 69 5.57 -15.71 -9.91
CA LYS A 69 6.28 -14.90 -8.90
C LYS A 69 5.37 -13.83 -8.32
N TYR A 70 5.35 -13.75 -7.01
CA TYR A 70 4.62 -12.75 -6.25
C TYR A 70 5.57 -11.94 -5.39
N ILE A 71 5.21 -10.69 -5.14
CA ILE A 71 5.92 -9.81 -4.20
C ILE A 71 4.88 -9.28 -3.22
N GLY A 72 5.00 -9.63 -1.94
CA GLY A 72 4.22 -9.05 -0.87
C GLY A 72 4.86 -7.76 -0.37
N LEU A 73 4.07 -6.72 -0.25
CA LEU A 73 4.48 -5.40 0.22
C LEU A 73 3.64 -5.04 1.45
N GLY A 74 4.30 -4.81 2.58
CA GLY A 74 3.68 -4.24 3.75
C GLY A 74 4.06 -2.77 3.88
N THR A 75 3.07 -1.88 3.86
CA THR A 75 3.27 -0.47 4.12
C THR A 75 2.81 -0.10 5.54
N ASN A 76 3.00 1.14 5.95
CA ASN A 76 2.44 1.63 7.20
C ASN A 76 0.91 1.82 7.14
N LEU A 77 0.30 1.66 5.98
CA LEU A 77 -1.13 1.88 5.76
C LEU A 77 -1.85 0.62 5.27
N LYS A 78 -1.26 -0.12 4.35
CA LYS A 78 -1.91 -1.20 3.61
C LYS A 78 -1.00 -2.37 3.30
N PHE A 79 -1.61 -3.49 2.92
CA PHE A 79 -0.95 -4.64 2.33
C PHE A 79 -1.22 -4.77 0.84
N TYR A 80 -0.18 -5.07 0.09
CA TYR A 80 -0.28 -5.31 -1.34
C TYR A 80 0.39 -6.62 -1.73
N VAL A 81 -0.16 -7.26 -2.72
CA VAL A 81 0.51 -8.35 -3.44
C VAL A 81 0.67 -7.93 -4.89
N ALA A 82 1.92 -7.88 -5.33
CA ALA A 82 2.23 -7.64 -6.73
C ALA A 82 2.30 -8.96 -7.48
N GLU A 83 1.58 -9.03 -8.59
CA GLU A 83 1.67 -10.07 -9.60
C GLU A 83 1.96 -9.39 -10.95
N GLY A 84 3.05 -9.77 -11.59
CA GLY A 84 3.52 -9.06 -12.78
C GLY A 84 3.89 -7.61 -12.46
N SER A 85 3.16 -6.64 -13.02
CA SER A 85 3.40 -5.20 -12.83
C SER A 85 2.34 -4.47 -12.00
N SER A 86 1.30 -5.17 -11.52
CA SER A 86 0.19 -4.57 -10.76
C SER A 86 0.30 -4.83 -9.27
N PHE A 87 -0.14 -3.86 -8.47
CA PHE A 87 -0.29 -4.00 -7.01
C PHE A 87 -1.77 -4.23 -6.66
N ASN A 88 -2.08 -5.40 -6.12
CA ASN A 88 -3.40 -5.74 -5.63
C ASN A 88 -3.49 -5.45 -4.13
N ASP A 89 -4.44 -4.62 -3.72
CA ASP A 89 -4.70 -4.33 -2.30
C ASP A 89 -5.37 -5.54 -1.64
N VAL A 90 -4.65 -6.20 -0.75
CA VAL A 90 -5.10 -7.36 0.03
C VAL A 90 -5.25 -7.01 1.51
N THR A 91 -5.37 -5.74 1.83
CA THR A 91 -5.59 -5.26 3.20
C THR A 91 -6.84 -5.91 3.80
N PRO A 92 -6.77 -6.50 5.00
CA PRO A 92 -7.90 -7.20 5.59
C PRO A 92 -9.12 -6.29 5.78
N ILE A 93 -10.29 -6.84 5.48
CA ILE A 93 -11.57 -6.18 5.71
C ILE A 93 -11.93 -6.30 7.19
N ARG A 94 -12.31 -5.20 7.82
CA ARG A 94 -12.82 -5.15 9.19
C ARG A 94 -14.32 -5.37 9.22
N ALA A 95 -15.05 -4.63 8.41
CA ALA A 95 -16.49 -4.66 8.33
C ALA A 95 -16.98 -4.32 6.93
N THR A 96 -18.15 -4.82 6.58
CA THR A 96 -18.90 -4.44 5.38
C THR A 96 -20.32 -4.11 5.83
N THR A 97 -20.83 -2.96 5.43
CA THR A 97 -22.21 -2.56 5.72
C THR A 97 -23.18 -3.22 4.76
N SER A 98 -24.45 -3.34 5.17
CA SER A 98 -25.50 -3.69 4.24
C SER A 98 -25.83 -2.52 3.31
N ALA A 99 -26.41 -2.81 2.16
CA ALA A 99 -26.80 -1.79 1.22
C ALA A 99 -27.82 -0.81 1.83
N GLY A 100 -27.50 0.49 1.76
CA GLY A 100 -28.36 1.56 2.25
C GLY A 100 -28.27 1.88 3.75
N ASP A 101 -27.43 1.15 4.53
CA ASP A 101 -27.27 1.40 5.97
C ASP A 101 -26.39 2.63 6.27
N VAL A 102 -25.54 3.01 5.33
CA VAL A 102 -24.66 4.18 5.46
C VAL A 102 -25.41 5.45 5.15
N THR A 103 -25.29 6.46 6.01
CA THR A 103 -25.79 7.81 5.72
C THR A 103 -24.67 8.82 5.77
N PHE A 104 -24.73 9.80 4.87
CA PHE A 104 -23.77 10.89 4.72
C PHE A 104 -24.40 12.18 5.21
N ALA A 105 -23.64 13.03 5.88
CA ALA A 105 -24.01 14.39 6.20
C ALA A 105 -22.90 15.35 5.80
N ALA A 106 -23.22 16.29 4.93
CA ALA A 106 -22.37 17.39 4.50
C ALA A 106 -22.82 18.68 5.20
N THR A 107 -21.85 19.55 5.51
CA THR A 107 -22.09 20.90 6.03
C THR A 107 -21.59 21.90 5.02
N ASP A 108 -22.39 22.92 4.71
CA ASP A 108 -22.01 24.01 3.81
C ASP A 108 -20.68 24.65 4.24
N GLY A 109 -19.82 24.88 3.28
CA GLY A 109 -18.48 25.42 3.50
C GLY A 109 -17.43 24.45 4.06
N SER A 110 -17.79 23.16 4.28
CA SER A 110 -16.87 22.15 4.83
C SER A 110 -16.55 21.03 3.81
N SER A 111 -15.32 20.54 3.85
CA SER A 111 -14.95 19.31 3.15
C SER A 111 -15.11 18.07 4.02
N THR A 112 -15.43 18.24 5.30
CA THR A 112 -15.65 17.09 6.20
C THR A 112 -17.06 16.55 6.05
N LEU A 113 -17.16 15.26 5.73
CA LEU A 113 -18.43 14.52 5.75
C LEU A 113 -18.51 13.70 7.02
N THR A 114 -19.65 13.74 7.68
CA THR A 114 -19.98 12.84 8.78
C THR A 114 -20.72 11.64 8.22
N ILE A 115 -20.23 10.46 8.54
CA ILE A 115 -20.81 9.19 8.12
C ILE A 115 -21.46 8.56 9.33
N THR A 116 -22.71 8.18 9.19
CA THR A 116 -23.41 7.35 10.20
C THR A 116 -23.53 5.93 9.66
N ASP A 117 -23.01 4.99 10.42
CA ASP A 117 -22.96 3.56 10.12
C ASP A 117 -22.98 2.82 11.47
N THR A 118 -24.06 2.10 11.74
CA THR A 118 -24.32 1.52 13.06
C THR A 118 -23.33 0.41 13.40
N ALA A 119 -22.66 0.56 14.55
CA ALA A 119 -21.70 -0.42 15.08
C ALA A 119 -20.57 -0.78 14.09
N HIS A 120 -20.06 0.22 13.34
CA HIS A 120 -19.10 0.05 12.26
C HIS A 120 -17.74 -0.54 12.69
N GLY A 121 -17.40 -0.49 13.97
CA GLY A 121 -16.15 -1.04 14.52
C GLY A 121 -14.86 -0.41 13.97
N ALA A 122 -14.95 0.64 13.15
CA ALA A 122 -13.79 1.33 12.59
C ALA A 122 -12.99 2.07 13.66
N VAL A 123 -11.71 2.24 13.41
CA VAL A 123 -10.82 3.08 14.21
C VAL A 123 -10.21 4.18 13.33
N ILE A 124 -9.65 5.20 13.96
CA ILE A 124 -8.96 6.30 13.26
C ILE A 124 -7.87 5.74 12.35
N ASN A 125 -7.79 6.30 11.15
CA ASN A 125 -6.89 5.90 10.07
C ASN A 125 -7.22 4.58 9.36
N ASP A 126 -8.26 3.84 9.73
CA ASP A 126 -8.79 2.79 8.86
C ASP A 126 -9.21 3.39 7.50
N PHE A 127 -9.35 2.54 6.50
CA PHE A 127 -9.82 2.96 5.18
C PHE A 127 -11.25 2.48 4.96
N VAL A 128 -12.09 3.33 4.38
CA VAL A 128 -13.43 2.97 3.94
C VAL A 128 -13.57 3.23 2.45
N THR A 129 -14.10 2.26 1.72
CA THR A 129 -14.46 2.42 0.30
C THR A 129 -15.98 2.40 0.19
N PHE A 130 -16.55 3.43 -0.39
CA PHE A 130 -17.98 3.44 -0.71
C PHE A 130 -18.19 3.05 -2.16
N SER A 131 -19.28 2.34 -2.41
CA SER A 131 -19.73 1.97 -3.75
C SER A 131 -21.25 2.19 -3.87
N ASP A 132 -21.69 2.36 -5.10
CA ASP A 132 -23.10 2.52 -5.48
C ASP A 132 -23.83 3.71 -4.81
N ALA A 133 -23.07 4.67 -4.28
CA ALA A 133 -23.63 5.92 -3.77
C ALA A 133 -24.08 6.82 -4.93
N THR A 134 -25.22 7.45 -4.77
CA THR A 134 -25.72 8.52 -5.65
C THR A 134 -25.28 9.89 -5.12
N THR A 135 -25.47 10.94 -5.92
CA THR A 135 -25.18 12.31 -5.50
C THR A 135 -25.96 12.69 -4.25
N LEU A 136 -25.25 13.17 -3.21
CA LEU A 136 -25.86 13.64 -1.98
C LEU A 136 -26.51 15.01 -2.18
N GLY A 137 -25.78 15.94 -2.79
CA GLY A 137 -26.24 17.29 -3.10
C GLY A 137 -25.08 18.18 -3.52
N GLY A 138 -25.35 19.21 -4.31
CA GLY A 138 -24.40 20.22 -4.73
C GLY A 138 -23.09 19.65 -5.29
N THR A 139 -21.98 20.02 -4.68
CA THR A 139 -20.62 19.56 -5.05
C THR A 139 -20.31 18.14 -4.58
N ILE A 140 -21.09 17.57 -3.65
CA ILE A 140 -20.92 16.20 -3.14
C ILE A 140 -21.63 15.22 -4.08
N THR A 141 -20.97 14.93 -5.18
CA THR A 141 -21.47 14.08 -6.27
C THR A 141 -21.23 12.59 -6.00
N ALA A 142 -21.87 11.74 -6.79
CA ALA A 142 -21.62 10.29 -6.76
C ALA A 142 -20.14 9.95 -6.99
N THR A 143 -19.44 10.67 -7.87
CA THR A 143 -18.01 10.48 -8.12
C THR A 143 -17.16 10.84 -6.90
N VAL A 144 -17.56 11.86 -6.13
CA VAL A 144 -16.92 12.22 -4.87
C VAL A 144 -17.18 11.13 -3.82
N LEU A 145 -18.38 10.58 -3.73
CA LEU A 145 -18.71 9.57 -2.71
C LEU A 145 -18.10 8.19 -3.00
N ASN A 146 -18.15 7.72 -4.25
CA ASN A 146 -17.71 6.37 -4.63
C ASN A 146 -16.18 6.28 -4.78
N GLN A 147 -15.47 6.53 -3.69
CA GLN A 147 -14.02 6.47 -3.60
C GLN A 147 -13.59 5.80 -2.29
N GLU A 148 -12.29 5.60 -2.16
CA GLU A 148 -11.67 5.17 -0.92
C GLU A 148 -11.24 6.40 -0.10
N TYR A 149 -11.58 6.38 1.19
CA TYR A 149 -11.28 7.42 2.15
C TYR A 149 -10.54 6.87 3.35
N GLN A 150 -9.62 7.66 3.90
CA GLN A 150 -9.09 7.40 5.22
C GLN A 150 -10.01 8.03 6.27
N ILE A 151 -10.34 7.27 7.31
CA ILE A 151 -11.17 7.73 8.42
C ILE A 151 -10.38 8.74 9.25
N ALA A 152 -10.86 9.97 9.31
CA ALA A 152 -10.18 11.07 9.99
C ALA A 152 -10.43 11.04 11.49
N THR A 153 -11.68 10.88 11.91
CA THR A 153 -12.07 10.77 13.32
C THR A 153 -13.19 9.74 13.50
N VAL A 154 -13.32 9.23 14.73
CA VAL A 154 -14.40 8.32 15.15
C VAL A 154 -15.06 8.90 16.40
N PRO A 155 -16.02 9.85 16.24
CA PRO A 155 -16.66 10.49 17.37
C PRO A 155 -17.50 9.55 18.24
N THR A 156 -18.18 8.57 17.63
CA THR A 156 -18.99 7.58 18.33
C THR A 156 -18.85 6.19 17.71
N VAL A 157 -19.41 5.18 18.34
CA VAL A 157 -19.44 3.80 17.82
C VAL A 157 -20.27 3.67 16.53
N ASN A 158 -21.08 4.68 16.21
CA ASN A 158 -21.99 4.71 15.06
C ASN A 158 -21.63 5.82 14.06
N THR A 159 -20.59 6.63 14.32
CA THR A 159 -20.24 7.74 13.42
C THR A 159 -18.75 7.88 13.26
N TYR A 160 -18.32 8.16 12.07
CA TYR A 160 -16.95 8.55 11.73
C TYR A 160 -16.95 9.69 10.71
N THR A 161 -15.81 10.35 10.54
CA THR A 161 -15.66 11.44 9.58
C THR A 161 -14.61 11.11 8.54
N ILE A 162 -14.83 11.63 7.34
CA ILE A 162 -13.90 11.60 6.23
C ILE A 162 -13.74 13.00 5.64
N THR A 163 -12.68 13.22 4.86
CA THR A 163 -12.53 14.45 4.07
C THR A 163 -12.90 14.15 2.63
N ALA A 164 -13.98 14.79 2.12
CA ALA A 164 -14.38 14.66 0.73
C ALA A 164 -13.28 15.14 -0.20
N LYS A 165 -13.00 14.38 -1.25
CA LYS A 165 -11.98 14.68 -2.25
C LYS A 165 -12.49 14.33 -3.64
N ASP A 166 -11.93 14.97 -4.66
CA ASP A 166 -12.13 14.59 -6.05
C ASP A 166 -11.22 13.43 -6.48
N THR A 167 -11.24 13.08 -7.75
CA THR A 167 -10.42 12.02 -8.31
C THR A 167 -8.93 12.34 -8.35
N ASP A 168 -8.57 13.61 -8.27
CA ASP A 168 -7.17 14.08 -8.23
C ASP A 168 -6.63 14.13 -6.80
N GLY A 169 -7.52 13.96 -5.81
CA GLY A 169 -7.20 13.94 -4.39
C GLY A 169 -7.38 15.30 -3.70
N ASP A 170 -7.85 16.31 -4.41
CA ASP A 170 -8.09 17.65 -3.87
C ASP A 170 -9.38 17.68 -3.06
N ALA A 171 -9.37 18.43 -1.95
CA ALA A 171 -10.51 18.52 -1.05
C ALA A 171 -11.71 19.19 -1.73
N VAL A 172 -12.88 18.54 -1.69
CA VAL A 172 -14.14 19.09 -2.19
C VAL A 172 -14.92 19.72 -1.06
N ILE A 173 -15.19 21.00 -1.16
CA ILE A 173 -15.99 21.76 -0.20
C ILE A 173 -17.46 21.65 -0.58
N ALA A 174 -18.31 21.23 0.37
CA ALA A 174 -19.75 21.22 0.18
C ALA A 174 -20.28 22.66 0.03
N ASN A 175 -21.18 22.86 -0.92
CA ASN A 175 -21.82 24.15 -1.16
C ASN A 175 -23.28 24.20 -0.69
N SER A 176 -23.68 23.19 0.09
CA SER A 176 -24.97 23.09 0.78
C SER A 176 -24.85 22.09 1.94
N SER A 177 -25.76 22.22 2.90
CA SER A 177 -25.89 21.24 3.99
C SER A 177 -26.91 20.18 3.59
N ASP A 178 -26.40 19.03 3.20
CA ASP A 178 -27.19 17.90 2.71
C ASP A 178 -26.98 16.66 3.57
N SER A 179 -28.00 15.84 3.67
CA SER A 179 -27.91 14.54 4.35
C SER A 179 -28.74 13.49 3.64
N GLY A 180 -28.27 12.24 3.67
CA GLY A 180 -28.94 11.12 3.06
C GLY A 180 -28.12 9.85 3.06
N ASN A 181 -28.72 8.75 2.60
CA ASN A 181 -28.05 7.45 2.54
C ASN A 181 -27.24 7.24 1.24
N GLY A 182 -27.12 8.24 0.39
CA GLY A 182 -26.45 8.08 -0.91
C GLY A 182 -27.14 7.10 -1.86
N GLY A 183 -28.41 6.78 -1.60
CA GLY A 183 -29.19 5.76 -2.32
C GLY A 183 -29.27 4.43 -1.59
N SER A 184 -30.29 3.63 -1.95
CA SER A 184 -30.59 2.35 -1.30
C SER A 184 -29.57 1.24 -1.55
N SER A 185 -28.63 1.45 -2.46
CA SER A 185 -27.60 0.47 -2.84
C SER A 185 -26.21 0.78 -2.26
N THR A 186 -26.06 1.91 -1.55
CA THR A 186 -24.75 2.32 -1.03
C THR A 186 -24.20 1.32 -0.02
N VAL A 187 -22.97 0.86 -0.25
CA VAL A 187 -22.22 -0.05 0.63
C VAL A 187 -20.93 0.60 1.06
N GLY A 188 -20.57 0.45 2.33
CA GLY A 188 -19.28 0.83 2.88
C GLY A 188 -18.46 -0.42 3.21
N LEU A 189 -17.22 -0.48 2.71
CA LEU A 189 -16.25 -1.53 3.00
C LEU A 189 -15.11 -0.94 3.83
N ILE A 190 -15.02 -1.32 5.10
CA ILE A 190 -13.99 -0.82 6.01
C ILE A 190 -12.82 -1.79 6.06
N ARG A 191 -11.62 -1.28 5.79
CA ARG A 191 -10.35 -2.00 5.84
C ARG A 191 -9.50 -1.55 7.02
N LEU A 192 -8.82 -2.51 7.64
CA LEU A 192 -7.91 -2.24 8.74
C LEU A 192 -6.77 -1.31 8.33
N LEU A 193 -6.43 -0.34 9.19
CA LEU A 193 -5.10 0.23 9.18
C LEU A 193 -4.11 -0.82 9.66
N VAL A 194 -3.16 -1.19 8.82
CA VAL A 194 -2.10 -2.12 9.21
C VAL A 194 -0.85 -1.34 9.60
N ALA A 195 -0.76 -0.97 10.87
CA ALA A 195 0.49 -0.46 11.42
C ALA A 195 1.49 -1.62 11.59
N LEU A 196 2.27 -1.92 10.55
CA LEU A 196 3.32 -2.92 10.64
C LEU A 196 4.52 -2.43 11.44
N ALA A 197 4.58 -2.87 12.67
CA ALA A 197 5.84 -2.93 13.41
C ALA A 197 6.59 -4.20 12.96
N GLY A 198 7.48 -4.05 11.96
CA GLY A 198 8.48 -5.06 11.58
C GLY A 198 7.95 -6.40 11.04
N GLY A 199 8.49 -6.83 9.96
CA GLY A 199 8.51 -8.11 9.21
C GLY A 199 7.73 -9.38 9.62
N LEU A 200 7.10 -9.42 10.78
CA LEU A 200 6.50 -10.64 11.33
C LEU A 200 5.16 -11.03 10.69
N VAL A 201 4.39 -10.06 10.20
CA VAL A 201 3.00 -10.31 9.75
C VAL A 201 2.93 -10.90 8.34
N LEU A 202 3.86 -10.57 7.45
CA LEU A 202 3.91 -11.17 6.11
C LEU A 202 4.23 -12.66 6.14
N GLY A 203 5.05 -13.11 7.10
CA GLY A 203 5.33 -14.53 7.29
C GLY A 203 4.11 -15.34 7.75
N VAL A 204 3.27 -14.74 8.60
CA VAL A 204 2.04 -15.39 9.10
C VAL A 204 0.96 -15.47 8.01
N LEU A 205 0.82 -14.44 7.16
CA LEU A 205 -0.13 -14.48 6.05
C LEU A 205 0.30 -15.45 4.94
N ALA A 206 1.59 -15.53 4.62
CA ALA A 206 2.10 -16.51 3.68
C ALA A 206 1.93 -17.95 4.20
N HIS A 207 2.13 -18.18 5.50
CA HIS A 207 1.89 -19.49 6.14
C HIS A 207 0.39 -19.82 6.24
N GLY A 208 -0.46 -18.84 6.55
CA GLY A 208 -1.92 -19.02 6.66
C GLY A 208 -2.57 -19.36 5.33
N VAL A 209 -2.16 -18.73 4.24
CA VAL A 209 -2.65 -19.05 2.88
C VAL A 209 -2.20 -20.43 2.42
N ALA A 210 -0.99 -20.85 2.76
CA ALA A 210 -0.52 -22.21 2.49
C ALA A 210 -1.29 -23.26 3.29
N GLN A 211 -1.60 -23.00 4.56
CA GLN A 211 -2.37 -23.91 5.44
C GLN A 211 -3.85 -23.99 5.06
N ALA A 212 -4.50 -22.88 4.67
CA ALA A 212 -5.89 -22.87 4.24
C ALA A 212 -6.10 -23.69 2.95
N ARG A 213 -5.09 -23.75 2.07
CA ARG A 213 -5.14 -24.59 0.86
C ARG A 213 -5.00 -26.07 1.15
N TRP A 214 -4.29 -26.44 2.23
CA TRP A 214 -4.18 -27.84 2.66
C TRP A 214 -5.50 -28.38 3.24
N LEU A 215 -6.27 -27.55 3.90
CA LEU A 215 -7.58 -27.92 4.45
C LEU A 215 -8.69 -28.02 3.37
N LEU A 216 -8.53 -27.37 2.21
CA LEU A 216 -9.50 -27.41 1.11
C LEU A 216 -9.21 -28.52 0.08
N LEU A 217 -8.03 -29.14 0.11
CA LEU A 217 -7.63 -30.21 -0.83
C LEU A 217 -7.54 -31.59 -0.17
N GLY A 218 -7.90 -31.69 1.11
CA GLY A 218 -7.90 -32.94 1.89
C GLY A 218 -9.29 -33.54 2.07
N ASN A 219 -10.02 -33.74 0.95
CA ASN A 219 -11.13 -34.70 0.86
C ASN A 219 -11.20 -35.24 -0.57
#